data_00e1a455ca4a5825f70055927b2f7371
#
_entry.id   00e1a455ca4a5825f70055927b2f7371
#
_cell.length_a   1.000
_cell.length_b   1.000
_cell.length_c   1.000
_cell.angle_alpha   90.00
_cell.angle_beta   90.00
_cell.angle_gamma   90.00
#
_symmetry.space_group_name_H-M   'P 1'
#
loop_
_entity.id
_entity.type
_entity.pdbx_description
1 polymer ?
#
loop_
_entity_poly.entity_id
_entity_poly.type
_entity_poly.pdbx_seq_one_letter_code
_entity_poly.pdbx_strand_id
1 'polypeptide(L)'
;QWYPEAARLAALGGAEILFYPTAIGWLPDEKAELGAAQQNAWETVQRGHAVANGCYVAAANRVGVEGGTEFWGQSFVSDFYGQVVARAPVSEETVLTADCDLQALEAMRRIWPFFRDRRIDSFADITRRMLD
;
A
#
# COMPACT_ATOMS: atom_id res chain seq x y z
N GLN A 1 -4.77 -2.21 4.79
CA GLN A 1 -4.26 -1.78 3.49
C GLN A 1 -5.07 -0.65 2.85
N TRP A 2 -6.40 -0.62 3.03
CA TRP A 2 -7.28 0.37 2.40
C TRP A 2 -7.30 1.73 3.11
N TYR A 3 -7.06 1.75 4.41
CA TYR A 3 -7.27 2.92 5.27
C TYR A 3 -5.97 3.70 5.48
N PRO A 4 -5.92 4.97 5.08
CA PRO A 4 -4.72 5.81 5.19
C PRO A 4 -4.33 6.11 6.64
N GLU A 5 -5.28 6.09 7.57
CA GLU A 5 -5.06 6.40 8.98
C GLU A 5 -4.06 5.42 9.63
N ALA A 6 -4.21 4.11 9.37
CA ALA A 6 -3.32 3.10 9.92
C ALA A 6 -1.88 3.23 9.39
N ALA A 7 -1.75 3.49 8.08
CA ALA A 7 -0.45 3.77 7.45
C ALA A 7 0.22 5.00 8.08
N ARG A 8 -0.57 6.07 8.28
CA ARG A 8 -0.09 7.30 8.90
C ARG A 8 0.36 7.08 10.34
N LEU A 9 -0.41 6.37 11.14
CA LEU A 9 -0.06 6.08 12.53
C LEU A 9 1.21 5.25 12.65
N ALA A 10 1.36 4.21 11.82
CA ALA A 10 2.58 3.39 11.80
C ALA A 10 3.81 4.23 11.42
N ALA A 11 3.69 5.08 10.40
CA ALA A 11 4.79 5.95 9.96
C ALA A 11 5.14 7.03 11.00
N LEU A 12 4.15 7.60 11.70
CA LEU A 12 4.38 8.50 12.83
C LEU A 12 5.06 7.79 14.01
N GLY A 13 4.84 6.48 14.15
CA GLY A 13 5.54 5.61 15.09
C GLY A 13 6.96 5.23 14.65
N GLY A 14 7.42 5.71 13.50
CA GLY A 14 8.78 5.50 12.99
C GLY A 14 8.92 4.39 11.95
N ALA A 15 7.83 3.84 11.41
CA ALA A 15 7.93 2.83 10.38
C ALA A 15 8.58 3.39 9.11
N GLU A 16 9.55 2.65 8.60
CA GLU A 16 10.24 2.92 7.34
C GLU A 16 9.72 2.03 6.21
N ILE A 17 9.21 0.85 6.56
CA ILE A 17 8.61 -0.12 5.64
C ILE A 17 7.28 -0.58 6.23
N LEU A 18 6.21 -0.52 5.44
CA LEU A 18 4.89 -1.03 5.78
C LEU A 18 4.65 -2.35 5.06
N PHE A 19 4.40 -3.42 5.79
CA PHE A 19 4.07 -4.73 5.24
C PHE A 19 2.56 -4.96 5.26
N TYR A 20 1.98 -5.31 4.11
CA TYR A 20 0.57 -5.65 3.96
C TYR A 20 0.41 -7.09 3.45
N PRO A 21 0.48 -8.09 4.34
CA PRO A 21 0.09 -9.46 3.97
C PRO A 21 -1.42 -9.52 3.74
N THR A 22 -1.85 -10.09 2.61
CA THR A 22 -3.25 -10.11 2.22
C THR A 22 -3.63 -11.33 1.40
N ALA A 23 -4.94 -11.56 1.28
CA ALA A 23 -5.54 -12.54 0.39
C ALA A 23 -6.71 -11.86 -0.32
N ILE A 24 -6.41 -11.05 -1.34
CA ILE A 24 -7.41 -10.33 -2.11
C ILE A 24 -7.48 -10.87 -3.54
N GLY A 25 -8.69 -11.01 -4.06
CA GLY A 25 -8.95 -11.59 -5.37
C GLY A 25 -10.29 -11.16 -5.93
N TRP A 26 -10.63 -11.72 -7.07
CA TRP A 26 -11.89 -11.47 -7.77
C TRP A 26 -12.92 -12.53 -7.43
N LEU A 27 -14.16 -12.13 -7.29
CA LEU A 27 -15.29 -13.02 -7.44
C LEU A 27 -15.53 -13.30 -8.93
N PRO A 28 -16.01 -14.52 -9.30
CA PRO A 28 -16.18 -14.89 -10.72
C PRO A 28 -17.01 -13.90 -11.53
N ASP A 29 -18.09 -13.40 -10.94
CA ASP A 29 -19.05 -12.52 -11.62
C ASP A 29 -18.53 -11.09 -11.80
N GLU A 30 -17.52 -10.67 -11.03
CA GLU A 30 -16.98 -9.31 -11.05
C GLU A 30 -15.74 -9.18 -11.93
N LYS A 31 -15.00 -10.27 -12.12
CA LYS A 31 -13.67 -10.23 -12.75
C LYS A 31 -13.67 -9.62 -14.15
N ALA A 32 -14.68 -10.00 -14.96
CA ALA A 32 -14.74 -9.57 -16.35
C ALA A 32 -14.97 -8.07 -16.51
N GLU A 33 -15.78 -7.48 -15.63
CA GLU A 33 -16.16 -6.07 -15.70
C GLU A 33 -15.26 -5.17 -14.83
N LEU A 34 -15.00 -5.60 -13.59
CA LEU A 34 -14.37 -4.76 -12.57
C LEU A 34 -12.94 -5.16 -12.24
N GLY A 35 -12.49 -6.34 -12.67
CA GLY A 35 -11.25 -6.94 -12.19
C GLY A 35 -10.01 -6.06 -12.35
N ALA A 36 -9.85 -5.41 -13.50
CA ALA A 36 -8.72 -4.52 -13.72
C ALA A 36 -8.79 -3.26 -12.84
N ALA A 37 -9.99 -2.71 -12.65
CA ALA A 37 -10.19 -1.51 -11.82
C ALA A 37 -9.96 -1.82 -10.33
N GLN A 38 -10.44 -2.97 -9.86
CA GLN A 38 -10.25 -3.41 -8.46
C GLN A 38 -8.77 -3.62 -8.13
N GLN A 39 -8.03 -4.32 -9.00
CA GLN A 39 -6.60 -4.55 -8.80
C GLN A 39 -5.81 -3.24 -8.85
N ASN A 40 -6.12 -2.36 -9.80
CA ASN A 40 -5.49 -1.03 -9.91
C ASN A 40 -5.77 -0.17 -8.68
N ALA A 41 -7.00 -0.17 -8.16
CA ALA A 41 -7.35 0.57 -6.94
C ALA A 41 -6.55 0.07 -5.73
N TRP A 42 -6.42 -1.25 -5.58
CA TRP A 42 -5.65 -1.89 -4.53
C TRP A 42 -4.16 -1.50 -4.56
N GLU A 43 -3.54 -1.51 -5.74
CA GLU A 43 -2.16 -1.07 -5.90
C GLU A 43 -2.01 0.43 -5.65
N THR A 44 -2.89 1.22 -6.25
CA THR A 44 -2.84 2.69 -6.18
C THR A 44 -2.92 3.20 -4.75
N VAL A 45 -3.84 2.67 -3.92
CA VAL A 45 -3.99 3.14 -2.54
C VAL A 45 -2.73 2.84 -1.72
N GLN A 46 -2.10 1.68 -1.91
CA GLN A 46 -0.91 1.30 -1.18
C GLN A 46 0.33 2.10 -1.61
N ARG A 47 0.48 2.36 -2.91
CA ARG A 47 1.48 3.29 -3.44
C ARG A 47 1.25 4.71 -2.90
N GLY A 48 -0.01 5.11 -2.78
CA GLY A 48 -0.39 6.36 -2.12
C GLY A 48 0.05 6.42 -0.66
N HIS A 49 -0.05 5.31 0.09
CA HIS A 49 0.48 5.24 1.45
C HIS A 49 2.00 5.42 1.50
N ALA A 50 2.74 4.84 0.54
CA ALA A 50 4.18 5.01 0.45
C ALA A 50 4.56 6.49 0.27
N VAL A 51 3.94 7.17 -0.69
CA VAL A 51 4.19 8.59 -0.98
C VAL A 51 3.78 9.48 0.18
N ALA A 52 2.55 9.34 0.67
CA ALA A 52 2.00 10.21 1.71
C ALA A 52 2.76 10.13 3.04
N ASN A 53 3.44 9.00 3.30
CA ASN A 53 4.15 8.74 4.56
C ASN A 53 5.67 8.71 4.41
N GLY A 54 6.20 8.86 3.19
CA GLY A 54 7.62 8.75 2.93
C GLY A 54 8.18 7.44 3.49
N CYS A 55 7.66 6.30 3.03
CA CYS A 55 8.07 4.97 3.47
C CYS A 55 8.02 3.99 2.29
N TYR A 56 8.65 2.83 2.43
CA TYR A 56 8.42 1.72 1.53
C TYR A 56 7.10 1.01 1.88
N VAL A 57 6.47 0.41 0.87
CA VAL A 57 5.33 -0.48 1.06
C VAL A 57 5.62 -1.81 0.40
N ALA A 58 5.50 -2.90 1.14
CA ALA A 58 5.63 -4.27 0.68
C ALA A 58 4.28 -4.99 0.81
N ALA A 59 3.58 -5.13 -0.30
CA ALA A 59 2.30 -5.83 -0.38
C ALA A 59 2.54 -7.30 -0.80
N ALA A 60 2.16 -8.22 0.06
CA ALA A 60 2.24 -9.66 -0.21
C ALA A 60 0.83 -10.23 -0.37
N ASN A 61 0.46 -10.53 -1.62
CA ASN A 61 -0.84 -11.09 -1.92
C ASN A 61 -0.76 -12.58 -2.26
N ARG A 62 -1.84 -13.29 -1.98
CA ARG A 62 -2.03 -14.69 -2.31
C ARG A 62 -2.20 -14.89 -3.82
N VAL A 63 -1.89 -16.09 -4.31
CA VAL A 63 -2.17 -16.58 -5.66
C VAL A 63 -3.09 -17.81 -5.60
N GLY A 64 -3.66 -18.20 -6.72
CA GLY A 64 -4.50 -19.39 -6.85
C GLY A 64 -5.99 -19.12 -6.63
N VAL A 65 -6.77 -20.20 -6.51
CA VAL A 65 -8.23 -20.15 -6.38
C VAL A 65 -8.65 -20.90 -5.12
N GLU A 66 -9.55 -20.32 -4.34
CA GLU A 66 -10.17 -20.95 -3.17
C GLU A 66 -11.58 -20.42 -2.96
N GLY A 67 -12.55 -21.34 -2.74
CA GLY A 67 -13.94 -20.97 -2.48
C GLY A 67 -14.59 -20.10 -3.56
N GLY A 68 -14.15 -20.22 -4.82
CA GLY A 68 -14.63 -19.42 -5.95
C GLY A 68 -13.90 -18.07 -6.12
N THR A 69 -13.10 -17.64 -5.16
CA THR A 69 -12.26 -16.44 -5.28
C THR A 69 -10.96 -16.77 -6.02
N GLU A 70 -10.65 -16.04 -7.07
CA GLU A 70 -9.34 -16.08 -7.74
C GLU A 70 -8.47 -14.94 -7.22
N PHE A 71 -7.40 -15.28 -6.51
CA PHE A 71 -6.46 -14.29 -6.00
C PHE A 71 -5.55 -13.79 -7.11
N TRP A 72 -5.43 -12.48 -7.24
CA TRP A 72 -4.70 -11.89 -8.39
C TRP A 72 -3.18 -11.78 -8.20
N GLY A 73 -2.62 -12.31 -7.10
CA GLY A 73 -1.18 -12.24 -6.89
C GLY A 73 -0.67 -10.81 -6.93
N GLN A 74 0.27 -10.57 -7.84
CA GLN A 74 0.89 -9.26 -8.08
C GLN A 74 1.42 -8.57 -6.82
N SER A 75 1.97 -9.36 -5.89
CA SER A 75 2.74 -8.81 -4.77
C SER A 75 3.77 -7.82 -5.28
N PHE A 76 3.99 -6.74 -4.56
CA PHE A 76 4.92 -5.71 -5.01
C PHE A 76 5.61 -5.00 -3.85
N VAL A 77 6.73 -4.37 -4.16
CA VAL A 77 7.38 -3.39 -3.29
C VAL A 77 7.35 -2.04 -3.99
N SER A 78 6.88 -1.02 -3.29
CA SER A 78 6.90 0.37 -3.74
C SER A 78 7.88 1.18 -2.91
N ASP A 79 8.63 2.06 -3.56
CA ASP A 79 9.44 3.05 -2.88
C ASP A 79 8.60 4.24 -2.36
N PHE A 80 9.28 5.15 -1.69
CA PHE A 80 8.69 6.36 -1.10
C PHE A 80 8.23 7.42 -2.12
N TYR A 81 8.50 7.23 -3.40
CA TYR A 81 7.91 8.00 -4.51
C TYR A 81 6.72 7.29 -5.15
N GLY A 82 6.32 6.14 -4.63
CA GLY A 82 5.25 5.34 -5.17
C GLY A 82 5.63 4.56 -6.44
N GLN A 83 6.93 4.44 -6.74
CA GLN A 83 7.40 3.64 -7.86
C GLN A 83 7.45 2.16 -7.45
N VAL A 84 6.93 1.28 -8.29
CA VAL A 84 7.04 -0.17 -8.05
C VAL A 84 8.45 -0.61 -8.41
N VAL A 85 9.24 -0.94 -7.38
CA VAL A 85 10.65 -1.36 -7.53
C VAL A 85 10.79 -2.86 -7.72
N ALA A 86 9.80 -3.64 -7.30
CA ALA A 86 9.73 -5.09 -7.56
C ALA A 86 8.28 -5.55 -7.63
N ARG A 87 7.99 -6.51 -8.52
CA ARG A 87 6.63 -7.05 -8.72
C ARG A 87 6.68 -8.55 -8.98
N ALA A 88 5.81 -9.28 -8.32
CA ALA A 88 5.56 -10.70 -8.56
C ALA A 88 4.54 -10.92 -9.69
N PRO A 89 4.55 -12.09 -10.35
CA PRO A 89 3.56 -12.45 -11.34
C PRO A 89 2.15 -12.62 -10.74
N VAL A 90 1.16 -12.78 -11.63
CA VAL A 90 -0.27 -12.90 -11.27
C VAL A 90 -0.59 -14.24 -10.60
N SER A 91 -0.02 -15.34 -11.11
CA SER A 91 -0.48 -16.71 -10.81
C SER A 91 0.59 -17.63 -10.24
N GLU A 92 1.80 -17.15 -10.01
CA GLU A 92 2.91 -18.00 -9.58
C GLU A 92 3.31 -17.67 -8.14
N GLU A 93 3.51 -18.71 -7.34
CA GLU A 93 4.16 -18.58 -6.04
C GLU A 93 5.63 -18.22 -6.27
N THR A 94 6.07 -17.13 -5.64
CA THR A 94 7.46 -16.66 -5.80
C THR A 94 7.97 -15.95 -4.56
N VAL A 95 9.29 -15.90 -4.45
CA VAL A 95 9.97 -15.03 -3.49
C VAL A 95 10.33 -13.72 -4.19
N LEU A 96 9.79 -12.61 -3.68
CA LEU A 96 10.09 -11.29 -4.18
C LEU A 96 11.13 -10.62 -3.28
N THR A 97 12.22 -10.13 -3.86
CA THR A 97 13.25 -9.37 -3.15
C THR A 97 13.37 -7.97 -3.71
N ALA A 98 13.62 -7.00 -2.85
CA ALA A 98 13.88 -5.62 -3.24
C ALA A 98 14.88 -4.98 -2.26
N ASP A 99 15.78 -4.16 -2.79
CA ASP A 99 16.65 -3.32 -1.98
C ASP A 99 15.89 -2.06 -1.55
N CYS A 100 15.90 -1.78 -0.24
CA CYS A 100 15.28 -0.61 0.34
C CYS A 100 16.38 0.33 0.88
N ASP A 101 16.66 1.41 0.17
CA ASP A 101 17.65 2.41 0.60
C ASP A 101 17.02 3.32 1.66
N LEU A 102 17.28 3.01 2.94
CA LEU A 102 16.76 3.78 4.07
C LEU A 102 17.47 5.14 4.23
N GLN A 103 18.67 5.30 3.70
CA GLN A 103 19.35 6.60 3.70
C GLN A 103 18.72 7.56 2.70
N ALA A 104 18.40 7.06 1.49
CA ALA A 104 17.65 7.83 0.49
C ALA A 104 16.25 8.19 0.98
N LEU A 105 15.58 7.29 1.69
CA LEU A 105 14.29 7.54 2.32
C LEU A 105 14.37 8.70 3.33
N GLU A 106 15.36 8.66 4.22
CA GLU A 106 15.55 9.74 5.19
C GLU A 106 15.89 11.08 4.52
N ALA A 107 16.71 11.06 3.47
CA ALA A 107 17.01 12.26 2.69
C ALA A 107 15.74 12.85 2.05
N MET A 108 14.87 12.00 1.48
CA MET A 108 13.59 12.42 0.92
C MET A 108 12.67 13.04 1.97
N ARG A 109 12.57 12.45 3.17
CA ARG A 109 11.76 12.97 4.27
C ARG A 109 12.20 14.39 4.71
N ARG A 110 13.48 14.73 4.52
CA ARG A 110 14.00 16.08 4.78
C ARG A 110 13.62 17.07 3.67
N ILE A 111 13.60 16.61 2.41
CA ILE A 111 13.20 17.43 1.25
C ILE A 111 11.69 17.68 1.27
N TRP A 112 10.90 16.65 1.56
CA TRP A 112 9.45 16.71 1.72
C TRP A 112 9.05 16.44 3.17
N PRO A 113 9.10 17.43 4.04
CA PRO A 113 8.88 17.25 5.48
C PRO A 113 7.39 17.15 5.83
N PHE A 114 6.67 16.21 5.21
CA PHE A 114 5.22 16.06 5.32
C PHE A 114 4.75 15.94 6.77
N PHE A 115 5.50 15.24 7.64
CA PHE A 115 5.10 15.08 9.04
C PHE A 115 5.15 16.38 9.83
N ARG A 116 6.16 17.23 9.57
CA ARG A 116 6.28 18.55 10.18
C ARG A 116 5.18 19.50 9.74
N ASP A 117 4.84 19.43 8.44
CA ASP A 117 3.96 20.42 7.80
C ASP A 117 2.47 20.07 7.91
N ARG A 118 2.14 18.97 8.61
CA ARG A 118 0.76 18.56 8.85
C ARG A 118 0.00 19.59 9.70
N ARG A 119 -1.19 19.92 9.27
CA ARG A 119 -2.14 20.77 10.01
C ARG A 119 -2.90 19.92 11.04
N ILE A 120 -2.19 19.44 12.07
CA ILE A 120 -2.77 18.57 13.12
C ILE A 120 -3.93 19.21 13.87
N ASP A 121 -3.96 20.54 13.91
CA ASP A 121 -5.05 21.34 14.44
C ASP A 121 -6.38 21.16 13.69
N SER A 122 -6.32 20.74 12.41
CA SER A 122 -7.48 20.57 11.53
C SER A 122 -7.97 19.12 11.42
N PHE A 123 -7.35 18.15 12.09
CA PHE A 123 -7.63 16.72 11.88
C PHE A 123 -8.35 16.05 13.05
N ALA A 124 -8.87 16.83 14.01
CA ALA A 124 -9.55 16.27 15.20
C ALA A 124 -10.74 15.37 14.84
N ASP A 125 -11.46 15.70 13.79
CA ASP A 125 -12.67 14.99 13.37
C ASP A 125 -12.40 13.64 12.66
N ILE A 126 -11.15 13.30 12.35
CA ILE A 126 -10.81 12.03 11.67
C ILE A 126 -11.20 10.79 12.50
N THR A 127 -11.40 10.96 13.80
CA THR A 127 -11.87 9.90 14.70
C THR A 127 -13.38 9.68 14.65
N ARG A 128 -14.12 10.57 14.00
CA ARG A 128 -15.55 10.46 13.80
C ARG A 128 -15.84 9.62 12.56
N ARG A 129 -16.92 8.85 12.60
CA ARG A 129 -17.32 8.01 11.46
C ARG A 129 -17.85 8.86 10.30
N MET A 130 -18.58 9.91 10.59
CA MET A 130 -19.16 10.87 9.64
C MET A 130 -19.19 12.24 10.29
N LEU A 131 -19.17 13.28 9.47
CA LEU A 131 -19.40 14.67 9.90
C LEU A 131 -20.81 15.04 9.45
N ASP A 132 -21.64 15.46 10.40
CA ASP A 132 -23.01 15.94 10.17
C ASP A 132 -23.00 17.42 9.80
#